data_3945fb120e4f8f172ced4285386271b9
#
_entry.id   3945fb120e4f8f172ced4285386271b9
#
_cell.length_a   1.000
_cell.length_b   1.000
_cell.length_c   1.000
_cell.angle_alpha   90.00
_cell.angle_beta   90.00
_cell.angle_gamma   90.00
#
_symmetry.space_group_name_H-M   'P 1'
#
loop_
_entity.id
_entity.type
_entity.pdbx_description
1 polymer ?
#
loop_
_entity_poly.entity_id
_entity_poly.type
_entity_poly.pdbx_seq_one_letter_code
_entity_poly.pdbx_strand_id
1 'polypeptide(L)'
;DKIALYNESALWILYQIIGKDQTKKFIDDGKIEFRVINHMRGLNLDHMYIILDEAQNISPLQMKTLLTRLHDSTKLIIQGDLSQCDKYGENYTKSGFYDIWSRLKDIDGVNYMEFSKKDCIRSGIVSRILQTYNYNGDSIELE
;
A
#
# COMPACT_ATOMS: atom_id res chain seq x y z
N ASP A 1 1.71 18.70 11.77
CA ASP A 1 2.24 18.32 10.46
C ASP A 1 1.26 17.36 9.79
N LYS A 2 0.68 17.75 8.62
CA LYS A 2 -0.40 16.96 7.97
C LYS A 2 0.07 15.56 7.54
N ILE A 3 1.34 15.38 7.28
CA ILE A 3 1.94 14.09 6.90
C ILE A 3 1.91 13.11 8.08
N ALA A 4 2.05 13.60 9.31
CA ALA A 4 2.03 12.75 10.50
C ALA A 4 0.67 12.06 10.71
N LEU A 5 -0.44 12.75 10.43
CA LEU A 5 -1.80 12.20 10.59
C LEU A 5 -2.07 11.01 9.66
N TYR A 6 -1.57 11.04 8.43
CA TYR A 6 -1.76 9.94 7.46
C TYR A 6 -0.85 8.72 7.73
N ASN A 7 0.17 8.88 8.56
CA ASN A 7 1.14 7.82 8.84
C ASN A 7 1.06 7.27 10.27
N GLU A 8 0.00 7.61 11.03
CA GLU A 8 -0.16 7.16 12.41
C GLU A 8 -0.19 5.62 12.53
N SER A 9 -0.85 4.93 11.61
CA SER A 9 -0.91 3.48 11.60
C SER A 9 0.47 2.86 11.38
N ALA A 10 1.23 3.35 10.41
CA ALA A 10 2.58 2.88 10.15
C ALA A 10 3.54 3.19 11.31
N LEU A 11 3.45 4.38 11.89
CA LEU A 11 4.21 4.76 13.08
C LEU A 11 3.88 3.85 14.27
N TRP A 12 2.61 3.57 14.50
CA TRP A 12 2.19 2.68 15.58
C TRP A 12 2.79 1.28 15.41
N ILE A 13 2.75 0.72 14.19
CA ILE A 13 3.36 -0.58 13.88
C ILE A 13 4.88 -0.54 14.14
N LEU A 14 5.57 0.50 13.69
CA LEU A 14 7.00 0.65 13.93
C LEU A 14 7.33 0.72 15.43
N TYR A 15 6.51 1.43 16.22
CA TYR A 15 6.66 1.49 17.67
C TYR A 15 6.51 0.11 18.33
N GLN A 16 5.63 -0.76 17.81
CA GLN A 16 5.47 -2.12 18.32
C GLN A 16 6.65 -3.03 17.94
N ILE A 17 7.24 -2.84 16.76
CA ILE A 17 8.30 -3.73 16.25
C ILE A 17 9.67 -3.35 16.82
N ILE A 18 10.04 -2.08 16.78
CA ILE A 18 11.40 -1.62 17.12
C ILE A 18 11.44 -0.64 18.30
N GLY A 19 10.29 -0.30 18.87
CA GLY A 19 10.18 0.65 19.98
C GLY A 19 10.16 2.12 19.55
N LYS A 20 9.57 2.96 20.39
CA LYS A 20 9.32 4.36 20.09
C LYS A 20 10.59 5.18 19.87
N ASP A 21 11.57 5.00 20.75
CA ASP A 21 12.81 5.79 20.73
C ASP A 21 13.67 5.44 19.52
N GLN A 22 13.75 4.14 19.19
CA GLN A 22 14.50 3.69 18.02
C GLN A 22 13.83 4.13 16.71
N THR A 23 12.49 4.11 16.64
CA THR A 23 11.74 4.63 15.50
C THR A 23 12.02 6.11 15.28
N LYS A 24 11.94 6.93 16.34
CA LYS A 24 12.25 8.36 16.26
C LYS A 24 13.67 8.59 15.76
N LYS A 25 14.64 7.89 16.33
CA LYS A 25 16.02 7.98 15.89
C LYS A 25 16.20 7.66 14.41
N PHE A 26 15.54 6.61 13.91
CA PHE A 26 15.62 6.26 12.49
C PHE A 26 14.97 7.29 11.56
N ILE A 27 13.91 7.97 12.02
CA ILE A 27 13.32 9.08 11.29
C ILE A 27 14.25 10.30 11.28
N ASP A 28 14.81 10.65 12.44
CA ASP A 28 15.74 11.79 12.58
C ASP A 28 17.03 11.56 11.77
N ASP A 29 17.52 10.33 11.71
CA ASP A 29 18.68 9.91 10.91
C ASP A 29 18.36 9.78 9.40
N GLY A 30 17.11 9.99 8.97
CA GLY A 30 16.69 9.82 7.58
C GLY A 30 16.67 8.38 7.07
N LYS A 31 16.68 7.38 7.97
CA LYS A 31 16.59 5.96 7.61
C LYS A 31 15.16 5.52 7.34
N ILE A 32 14.20 6.21 7.93
CA ILE A 32 12.77 6.03 7.67
C ILE A 32 12.22 7.39 7.27
N GLU A 33 11.56 7.44 6.13
CA GLU A 33 10.93 8.64 5.61
C GLU A 33 9.49 8.35 5.21
N PHE A 34 8.59 9.29 5.49
CA PHE A 34 7.21 9.27 5.01
C PHE A 34 7.04 10.32 3.92
N ARG A 35 6.51 9.90 2.78
CA ARG A 35 6.37 10.77 1.61
C ARG A 35 4.97 10.64 1.00
N VAL A 36 4.49 11.75 0.44
CA VAL A 36 3.25 11.77 -0.35
C VAL A 36 3.61 11.50 -1.81
N ILE A 37 2.86 10.62 -2.46
CA ILE A 37 3.14 10.20 -3.85
C ILE A 37 3.22 11.37 -4.83
N ASN A 38 2.46 12.44 -4.58
CA ASN A 38 2.48 13.63 -5.45
C ASN A 38 3.85 14.35 -5.48
N HIS A 39 4.69 14.15 -4.46
CA HIS A 39 6.01 14.76 -4.34
C HIS A 39 7.14 13.89 -4.89
N MET A 40 6.81 12.78 -5.56
CA MET A 40 7.80 11.84 -6.08
C MET A 40 8.38 12.24 -7.44
N ARG A 41 7.87 13.30 -8.07
CA ARG A 41 8.42 13.79 -9.35
C ARG A 41 9.84 14.30 -9.18
N GLY A 42 10.73 13.88 -10.08
CA GLY A 42 12.15 14.31 -10.07
C GLY A 42 13.04 13.61 -9.05
N LEU A 43 12.49 12.71 -8.22
CA LEU A 43 13.30 11.90 -7.34
C LEU A 43 13.92 10.72 -8.08
N ASN A 44 15.08 10.32 -7.59
CA ASN A 44 15.74 9.07 -7.92
C ASN A 44 15.59 8.14 -6.72
N LEU A 45 14.93 7.01 -6.92
CA LEU A 45 14.63 6.06 -5.84
C LEU A 45 15.61 4.90 -5.96
N ASP A 46 16.68 4.98 -5.20
CA ASP A 46 17.81 4.08 -5.27
C ASP A 46 18.21 3.56 -3.89
N HIS A 47 18.63 2.29 -3.81
CA HIS A 47 19.09 1.64 -2.60
C HIS A 47 18.11 1.73 -1.41
N MET A 48 16.82 1.52 -1.64
CA MET A 48 15.81 1.64 -0.59
C MET A 48 14.71 0.58 -0.69
N TYR A 49 13.99 0.41 0.41
CA TYR A 49 12.69 -0.26 0.44
C TYR A 49 11.60 0.79 0.44
N ILE A 50 10.63 0.62 -0.43
CA ILE A 50 9.46 1.50 -0.53
C ILE A 50 8.22 0.67 -0.23
N ILE A 51 7.35 1.16 0.64
CA ILE A 51 6.03 0.60 0.88
C ILE A 51 5.01 1.63 0.41
N LEU A 52 4.23 1.27 -0.59
CA LEU A 52 3.11 2.06 -1.06
C LEU A 52 1.82 1.46 -0.49
N ASP A 53 1.21 2.17 0.43
CA ASP A 53 -0.03 1.77 1.09
C ASP A 53 -1.25 2.43 0.43
N GLU A 54 -2.44 1.83 0.60
CA GLU A 54 -3.71 2.31 0.06
C GLU A 54 -3.66 2.55 -1.47
N ALA A 55 -2.97 1.67 -2.18
CA ALA A 55 -2.66 1.83 -3.59
C ALA A 55 -3.91 1.85 -4.50
N GLN A 56 -5.05 1.31 -4.05
CA GLN A 56 -6.32 1.35 -4.78
C GLN A 56 -6.82 2.78 -5.04
N ASN A 57 -6.39 3.75 -4.21
CA ASN A 57 -6.76 5.16 -4.36
C ASN A 57 -5.81 5.98 -5.23
N ILE A 58 -4.79 5.35 -5.82
CA ILE A 58 -3.78 6.00 -6.65
C ILE A 58 -4.18 5.94 -8.12
N SER A 59 -3.99 7.06 -8.85
CA SER A 59 -4.27 7.08 -10.27
C SER A 59 -3.20 6.34 -11.09
N PRO A 60 -3.52 5.85 -12.30
CA PRO A 60 -2.54 5.23 -13.19
C PRO A 60 -1.33 6.13 -13.49
N LEU A 61 -1.54 7.44 -13.60
CA LEU A 61 -0.46 8.40 -13.83
C LEU A 61 0.48 8.51 -12.63
N GLN A 62 -0.05 8.55 -11.41
CA GLN A 62 0.76 8.57 -10.19
C GLN A 62 1.53 7.26 -10.03
N MET A 63 0.88 6.12 -10.29
CA MET A 63 1.52 4.81 -10.26
C MET A 63 2.67 4.72 -11.27
N LYS A 64 2.42 5.10 -12.52
CA LYS A 64 3.46 5.17 -13.55
C LYS A 64 4.61 6.09 -13.13
N THR A 65 4.30 7.23 -12.53
CA THR A 65 5.32 8.17 -12.05
C THR A 65 6.23 7.54 -11.00
N LEU A 66 5.68 6.78 -10.05
CA LEU A 66 6.45 6.05 -9.04
C LEU A 66 7.32 4.97 -9.69
N LEU A 67 6.70 4.08 -10.48
CA LEU A 67 7.40 2.93 -11.07
C LEU A 67 8.58 3.34 -11.97
N THR A 68 8.44 4.45 -12.70
CA THR A 68 9.52 4.95 -13.58
C THR A 68 10.65 5.66 -12.84
N ARG A 69 10.63 5.72 -11.51
CA ARG A 69 11.69 6.29 -10.66
C ARG A 69 12.52 5.24 -9.93
N LEU A 70 12.11 3.98 -10.02
CA LEU A 70 12.79 2.88 -9.36
C LEU A 70 14.13 2.59 -10.05
N HIS A 71 15.11 2.26 -9.24
CA HIS A 71 16.36 1.64 -9.64
C HIS A 71 16.35 0.14 -9.36
N ASP A 72 17.21 -0.63 -10.01
CA ASP A 72 17.33 -2.08 -9.82
C ASP A 72 17.66 -2.48 -8.38
N SER A 73 18.32 -1.58 -7.64
CA SER A 73 18.66 -1.75 -6.22
C SER A 73 17.50 -1.48 -5.26
N THR A 74 16.34 -1.02 -5.75
CA THR A 74 15.18 -0.68 -4.93
C THR A 74 14.17 -1.81 -4.90
N LYS A 75 13.59 -2.05 -3.73
CA LYS A 75 12.47 -2.96 -3.54
C LYS A 75 11.20 -2.15 -3.30
N LEU A 76 10.18 -2.39 -4.11
CA LEU A 76 8.87 -1.76 -3.96
C LEU A 76 7.84 -2.81 -3.54
N ILE A 77 7.14 -2.54 -2.46
CA ILE A 77 5.99 -3.30 -1.99
C ILE A 77 4.76 -2.41 -2.18
N ILE A 78 3.79 -2.89 -2.93
CA ILE A 78 2.53 -2.19 -3.17
C ILE A 78 1.43 -3.00 -2.51
N GLN A 79 0.67 -2.36 -1.65
CA GLN A 79 -0.48 -2.98 -0.98
C GLN A 79 -1.73 -2.14 -1.17
N GLY A 80 -2.86 -2.80 -1.29
CA GLY A 80 -4.16 -2.17 -1.47
C GLY A 80 -5.29 -3.18 -1.48
N ASP A 81 -6.49 -2.68 -1.33
CA ASP A 81 -7.72 -3.46 -1.37
C ASP A 81 -8.70 -2.81 -2.36
N LEU A 82 -8.94 -3.46 -3.49
CA LEU A 82 -9.83 -2.93 -4.54
C LEU A 82 -11.28 -2.79 -4.05
N SER A 83 -11.70 -3.57 -3.06
CA SER A 83 -13.03 -3.45 -2.45
C SER A 83 -13.18 -2.16 -1.62
N GLN A 84 -12.07 -1.56 -1.19
CA GLN A 84 -12.01 -0.32 -0.40
C GLN A 84 -11.55 0.88 -1.25
N CYS A 85 -11.93 0.89 -2.52
CA CYS A 85 -11.53 1.95 -3.45
C CYS A 85 -12.41 3.19 -3.31
N ASP A 86 -12.13 4.06 -2.33
CA ASP A 86 -12.91 5.26 -2.05
C ASP A 86 -12.94 6.24 -3.22
N LYS A 87 -11.84 6.37 -3.92
CA LYS A 87 -11.68 7.36 -5.00
C LYS A 87 -12.48 7.01 -6.25
N TYR A 88 -12.61 5.73 -6.56
CA TYR A 88 -13.21 5.27 -7.81
C TYR A 88 -14.51 4.48 -7.57
N GLY A 89 -14.83 4.10 -6.34
CA GLY A 89 -15.99 3.29 -5.99
C GLY A 89 -16.08 2.02 -6.84
N GLU A 90 -17.23 1.76 -7.42
CA GLU A 90 -17.45 0.62 -8.33
C GLU A 90 -16.57 0.65 -9.59
N ASN A 91 -15.97 1.80 -9.94
CA ASN A 91 -15.04 1.91 -11.06
C ASN A 91 -13.59 1.67 -10.65
N TYR A 92 -13.32 0.73 -9.74
CA TYR A 92 -11.98 0.39 -9.26
C TYR A 92 -11.00 0.05 -10.39
N THR A 93 -11.48 -0.41 -11.54
CA THR A 93 -10.67 -0.67 -12.74
C THR A 93 -9.95 0.57 -13.28
N LYS A 94 -10.35 1.77 -12.84
CA LYS A 94 -9.66 3.04 -13.14
C LYS A 94 -8.53 3.36 -12.18
N SER A 95 -8.32 2.56 -11.14
CA SER A 95 -7.23 2.76 -10.20
C SER A 95 -5.89 2.37 -10.81
N GLY A 96 -4.82 3.03 -10.35
CA GLY A 96 -3.46 2.65 -10.73
C GLY A 96 -3.06 1.29 -10.20
N PHE A 97 -3.66 0.84 -9.11
CA PHE A 97 -3.40 -0.48 -8.53
C PHE A 97 -3.94 -1.60 -9.44
N TYR A 98 -5.16 -1.45 -9.96
CA TYR A 98 -5.70 -2.38 -10.94
C TYR A 98 -4.92 -2.34 -12.27
N ASP A 99 -4.56 -1.14 -12.73
CA ASP A 99 -3.78 -0.97 -13.97
C ASP A 99 -2.45 -1.72 -13.93
N ILE A 100 -1.71 -1.67 -12.82
CA ILE A 100 -0.45 -2.41 -12.69
C ILE A 100 -0.67 -3.92 -12.60
N TRP A 101 -1.72 -4.37 -11.93
CA TRP A 101 -2.05 -5.78 -11.88
C TRP A 101 -2.15 -6.37 -13.29
N SER A 102 -2.91 -5.72 -14.17
CA SER A 102 -3.13 -6.21 -15.53
C SER A 102 -1.88 -6.13 -16.42
N ARG A 103 -0.97 -5.16 -16.16
CA ARG A 103 0.19 -4.92 -17.03
C ARG A 103 1.46 -5.62 -16.60
N LEU A 104 1.64 -5.84 -15.30
CA LEU A 104 2.93 -6.27 -14.77
C LEU A 104 2.96 -7.73 -14.39
N LYS A 105 1.85 -8.46 -14.49
CA LYS A 105 1.74 -9.85 -14.00
C LYS A 105 2.75 -10.82 -14.63
N ASP A 106 3.21 -10.55 -15.86
CA ASP A 106 4.13 -11.42 -16.60
C ASP A 106 5.56 -10.86 -16.67
N ILE A 107 5.85 -9.80 -15.89
CA ILE A 107 7.19 -9.19 -15.89
C ILE A 107 8.08 -9.92 -14.88
N ASP A 108 9.25 -10.36 -15.32
CA ASP A 108 10.25 -10.95 -14.43
C ASP A 108 10.65 -9.99 -13.32
N GLY A 109 10.76 -10.50 -12.09
CA GLY A 109 11.02 -9.69 -10.90
C GLY A 109 9.78 -9.08 -10.25
N VAL A 110 8.58 -9.25 -10.83
CA VAL A 110 7.30 -8.87 -10.20
C VAL A 110 6.63 -10.10 -9.61
N ASN A 111 6.22 -10.02 -8.35
CA ASN A 111 5.52 -11.09 -7.65
C ASN A 111 4.22 -10.58 -7.07
N TYR A 112 3.22 -11.44 -6.98
CA TYR A 112 1.90 -11.15 -6.43
C TYR A 112 1.61 -12.03 -5.24
N MET A 113 0.90 -11.46 -4.30
CA MET A 113 0.31 -12.17 -3.18
C MET A 113 -1.10 -11.63 -2.96
N GLU A 114 -2.08 -12.50 -2.97
CA GLU A 114 -3.47 -12.17 -2.67
C GLU A 114 -3.85 -12.78 -1.32
N PHE A 115 -4.46 -11.97 -0.47
CA PHE A 115 -5.02 -12.41 0.80
C PHE A 115 -6.52 -12.69 0.65
N SER A 116 -6.94 -13.84 1.10
CA SER A 116 -8.34 -14.27 1.11
C SER A 116 -9.00 -14.02 2.47
N LYS A 117 -10.30 -14.22 2.56
CA LYS A 117 -11.03 -14.20 3.86
C LYS A 117 -10.44 -15.15 4.91
N LYS A 118 -9.78 -16.23 4.49
CA LYS A 118 -9.16 -17.21 5.39
C LYS A 118 -7.91 -16.66 6.07
N ASP A 119 -7.27 -15.67 5.46
CA ASP A 119 -6.05 -15.03 5.96
C ASP A 119 -6.37 -13.87 6.91
N CYS A 120 -7.66 -13.54 7.07
CA CYS A 120 -8.12 -12.44 7.90
C CYS A 120 -8.03 -12.80 9.39
N ILE A 121 -7.06 -12.23 10.08
CA ILE A 121 -6.89 -12.35 11.54
C ILE A 121 -7.60 -11.16 12.22
N ARG A 122 -8.86 -11.33 12.58
CA ARG A 122 -9.64 -10.33 13.32
C ARG A 122 -10.09 -10.88 14.66
N SER A 123 -10.34 -9.99 15.64
CA SER A 123 -10.93 -10.43 16.91
C SER A 123 -12.30 -11.07 16.67
N GLY A 124 -12.69 -12.05 17.50
CA GLY A 124 -13.95 -12.77 17.32
C GLY A 124 -15.19 -11.87 17.28
N ILE A 125 -15.17 -10.72 17.98
CA ILE A 125 -16.27 -9.74 17.93
C ILE A 125 -16.33 -9.03 16.57
N VAL A 126 -15.19 -8.60 16.03
CA VAL A 126 -15.12 -7.94 14.72
C VAL A 126 -15.57 -8.89 13.61
N SER A 127 -15.15 -10.14 13.66
CA SER A 127 -15.58 -11.15 12.67
C SER A 127 -17.10 -11.33 12.68
N ARG A 128 -17.74 -11.37 13.89
CA ARG A 128 -19.19 -11.45 14.00
C ARG A 128 -19.90 -10.20 13.48
N ILE A 129 -19.36 -9.02 13.75
CA ILE A 129 -19.91 -7.77 13.25
C ILE A 129 -19.86 -7.75 11.71
N LEU A 130 -18.73 -8.11 11.11
CA LEU A 130 -18.58 -8.17 9.65
C LEU A 130 -19.56 -9.13 8.98
N GLN A 131 -19.90 -10.24 9.64
CA GLN A 131 -20.94 -11.16 9.15
C GLN A 131 -22.33 -10.52 9.11
N THR A 132 -22.68 -9.66 10.07
CA THR A 132 -23.99 -8.98 10.10
C THR A 132 -24.16 -7.91 9.04
N TYR A 133 -23.06 -7.31 8.60
CA TYR A 133 -23.09 -6.31 7.51
C TYR A 133 -23.15 -6.94 6.12
N ASN A 134 -23.37 -8.28 6.03
CA ASN A 134 -23.27 -8.99 4.75
C ASN A 134 -22.06 -8.46 3.95
N TYR A 135 -20.94 -8.33 4.66
CA TYR A 135 -19.70 -7.98 4.02
C TYR A 135 -19.36 -9.16 3.11
N ASN A 136 -20.08 -9.20 2.00
CA ASN A 136 -19.66 -9.90 0.82
C ASN A 136 -18.42 -9.14 0.35
N GLY A 137 -17.30 -9.39 1.00
CA GLY A 137 -16.03 -9.23 0.35
C GLY A 137 -16.05 -10.29 -0.73
N ASP A 138 -16.84 -10.05 -1.75
CA ASP A 138 -16.65 -10.69 -3.01
C ASP A 138 -15.22 -10.30 -3.38
N SER A 139 -14.32 -11.24 -3.20
CA SER A 139 -13.00 -11.15 -3.80
C SER A 139 -13.30 -10.79 -5.24
N ILE A 140 -12.86 -9.61 -5.66
CA ILE A 140 -12.87 -9.24 -7.07
C ILE A 140 -11.97 -10.28 -7.69
N GLU A 141 -12.58 -11.32 -8.29
CA GLU A 141 -11.83 -12.31 -9.03
C GLU A 141 -11.18 -11.57 -10.18
N LEU A 142 -9.88 -11.41 -10.08
CA LEU A 142 -9.05 -10.82 -11.12
C LEU A 142 -8.84 -11.93 -12.16
N GLU A 143 -9.70 -11.91 -13.22
CA GLU A 143 -9.50 -12.72 -14.41
C GLU A 143 -8.23 -12.34 -15.20
#